data_a83ea7519b5be427d75ee08b34725edc
#
_entry.id   a83ea7519b5be427d75ee08b34725edc
#
_cell.length_a   1.000
_cell.length_b   1.000
_cell.length_c   1.000
_cell.angle_alpha   90.00
_cell.angle_beta   90.00
_cell.angle_gamma   90.00
#
_symmetry.space_group_name_H-M   'P 1'
#
loop_
_entity.id
_entity.type
_entity.pdbx_description
1 polymer ?
#
loop_
_entity_poly.entity_id
_entity_poly.type
_entity_poly.pdbx_seq_one_letter_code
_entity_poly.pdbx_strand_id
1 'polypeptide(L)'
;GTMRANHFHPVQEQKCLLIKGQFISIYKDLVDEKSQKITHVVNAGDMIVTQPNVAHTMVFTEDSIFLNLVRGEREHENYGITHTIPYKFVDEEEKNLLSSIYKTECRCCSSKKLKRVLSLGYQPLANNLIDNISEKTKIFPLELNVCSDCYNCQLSVAIKSEEMFSNYLYQSSTSKLFRDHFDNAAQKYIDEFKLEKESYIIDVGSNDGIGLKPFLDRGFKNIQGIEPAKNLADTANKNGINTFNGYLDDKAKMPVK
;
A
#
# COMPACT_ATOMS: atom_id res chain seq x y z
N GLY A 1 -8.66 -16.58 -0.29
CA GLY A 1 -9.58 -16.57 0.85
C GLY A 1 -11.02 -16.70 0.43
N THR A 2 -11.88 -17.18 1.32
CA THR A 2 -13.32 -17.22 1.09
C THR A 2 -13.91 -15.83 1.40
N MET A 3 -14.90 -15.43 0.62
CA MET A 3 -15.66 -14.20 0.88
C MET A 3 -17.07 -14.57 1.36
N ARG A 4 -17.57 -13.88 2.39
CA ARG A 4 -18.93 -14.00 2.91
C ARG A 4 -19.60 -12.65 3.07
N ALA A 5 -20.90 -12.64 3.22
CA ALA A 5 -21.78 -11.48 3.25
C ALA A 5 -21.91 -10.83 1.85
N ASN A 6 -21.44 -9.60 1.62
CA ASN A 6 -21.70 -8.81 0.41
C ASN A 6 -23.18 -8.44 0.31
N HIS A 7 -23.73 -7.97 1.44
CA HIS A 7 -25.12 -7.62 1.64
C HIS A 7 -25.26 -6.57 2.76
N PHE A 8 -26.47 -6.11 3.01
CA PHE A 8 -26.81 -5.29 4.17
C PHE A 8 -28.12 -5.77 4.84
N HIS A 9 -28.35 -5.27 6.04
CA HIS A 9 -29.55 -5.54 6.82
C HIS A 9 -30.31 -4.21 7.08
N PRO A 10 -31.53 -4.05 6.60
CA PRO A 10 -32.28 -2.79 6.76
C PRO A 10 -32.61 -2.47 8.20
N VAL A 11 -32.91 -3.47 9.01
CA VAL A 11 -33.48 -3.31 10.36
C VAL A 11 -32.71 -4.03 11.46
N GLN A 12 -31.69 -4.83 11.11
CA GLN A 12 -30.96 -5.66 12.07
C GLN A 12 -29.57 -5.08 12.37
N GLU A 13 -29.23 -5.03 13.67
CA GLU A 13 -27.85 -4.92 14.12
C GLU A 13 -27.24 -6.31 14.22
N GLN A 14 -26.05 -6.50 13.66
CA GLN A 14 -25.28 -7.73 13.80
C GLN A 14 -24.00 -7.49 14.62
N LYS A 15 -23.69 -8.44 15.50
CA LYS A 15 -22.42 -8.50 16.23
C LYS A 15 -21.70 -9.78 15.85
N CYS A 16 -20.54 -9.66 15.28
CA CYS A 16 -19.69 -10.80 14.93
C CYS A 16 -18.47 -10.84 15.86
N LEU A 17 -18.42 -11.85 16.74
CA LEU A 17 -17.26 -12.13 17.58
C LEU A 17 -16.40 -13.18 16.86
N LEU A 18 -15.18 -12.84 16.51
CA LEU A 18 -14.23 -13.78 15.93
C LEU A 18 -13.55 -14.59 17.05
N ILE A 19 -13.80 -15.89 17.07
CA ILE A 19 -13.26 -16.82 18.09
C ILE A 19 -11.87 -17.32 17.69
N LYS A 20 -11.69 -17.62 16.38
CA LYS A 20 -10.44 -18.13 15.82
C LYS A 20 -10.27 -17.61 14.40
N GLY A 21 -9.01 -17.42 13.97
CA GLY A 21 -8.65 -17.01 12.62
C GLY A 21 -8.57 -15.50 12.45
N GLN A 22 -8.74 -15.07 11.21
CA GLN A 22 -8.63 -13.65 10.82
C GLN A 22 -9.40 -13.38 9.53
N PHE A 23 -9.99 -12.21 9.42
CA PHE A 23 -10.57 -11.74 8.16
C PHE A 23 -10.43 -10.22 7.98
N ILE A 24 -10.52 -9.77 6.74
CA ILE A 24 -10.66 -8.36 6.38
C ILE A 24 -12.15 -8.05 6.31
N SER A 25 -12.63 -7.17 7.18
CA SER A 25 -13.99 -6.62 7.13
C SER A 25 -13.99 -5.39 6.23
N ILE A 26 -14.91 -5.36 5.26
CA ILE A 26 -15.12 -4.23 4.37
C ILE A 26 -16.56 -3.79 4.57
N TYR A 27 -16.77 -2.51 4.82
CA TYR A 27 -18.12 -2.00 5.05
C TYR A 27 -18.30 -0.59 4.47
N LYS A 28 -19.56 -0.24 4.19
CA LYS A 28 -19.98 1.06 3.68
C LYS A 28 -21.35 1.40 4.25
N ASP A 29 -21.51 2.59 4.82
CA ASP A 29 -22.81 3.13 5.20
C ASP A 29 -23.61 3.47 3.93
N LEU A 30 -24.83 2.99 3.83
CA LEU A 30 -25.72 3.23 2.69
C LEU A 30 -26.68 4.40 2.93
N VAL A 31 -26.75 4.93 4.14
CA VAL A 31 -27.55 6.12 4.48
C VAL A 31 -26.79 7.39 4.13
N ASP A 32 -25.48 7.40 4.38
CA ASP A 32 -24.63 8.51 3.97
C ASP A 32 -24.11 8.29 2.53
N GLU A 33 -24.66 9.03 1.58
CA GLU A 33 -24.25 8.97 0.16
C GLU A 33 -22.76 9.27 -0.04
N LYS A 34 -22.14 10.04 0.85
CA LYS A 34 -20.71 10.38 0.81
C LYS A 34 -19.84 9.34 1.49
N SER A 35 -20.43 8.33 2.13
CA SER A 35 -19.69 7.27 2.80
C SER A 35 -18.80 6.54 1.80
N GLN A 36 -17.53 6.38 2.16
CA GLN A 36 -16.57 5.56 1.43
C GLN A 36 -16.51 4.14 2.01
N LYS A 37 -15.97 3.21 1.24
CA LYS A 37 -15.61 1.89 1.77
C LYS A 37 -14.57 2.05 2.87
N ILE A 38 -14.75 1.31 3.96
CA ILE A 38 -13.80 1.22 5.06
C ILE A 38 -13.37 -0.24 5.20
N THR A 39 -12.10 -0.48 5.36
CA THR A 39 -11.53 -1.81 5.60
C THR A 39 -11.01 -1.93 7.02
N HIS A 40 -11.02 -3.15 7.56
CA HIS A 40 -10.60 -3.42 8.92
C HIS A 40 -10.13 -4.85 9.05
N VAL A 41 -8.94 -5.08 9.61
CA VAL A 41 -8.52 -6.44 9.97
C VAL A 41 -9.16 -6.81 11.30
N VAL A 42 -9.81 -7.97 11.33
CA VAL A 42 -10.48 -8.53 12.51
C VAL A 42 -9.71 -9.77 12.93
N ASN A 43 -9.21 -9.77 14.14
CA ASN A 43 -8.43 -10.86 14.73
C ASN A 43 -9.26 -11.65 15.74
N ALA A 44 -8.83 -12.86 16.09
CA ALA A 44 -9.45 -13.63 17.17
C ALA A 44 -9.53 -12.82 18.47
N GLY A 45 -10.71 -12.77 19.06
CA GLY A 45 -11.05 -11.96 20.22
C GLY A 45 -11.71 -10.62 19.90
N ASP A 46 -11.63 -10.14 18.65
CA ASP A 46 -12.30 -8.91 18.23
C ASP A 46 -13.80 -9.15 18.00
N MET A 47 -14.58 -8.12 18.29
CA MET A 47 -16.00 -8.08 17.98
C MET A 47 -16.29 -6.87 17.09
N ILE A 48 -16.90 -7.10 15.94
CA ILE A 48 -17.41 -6.03 15.08
C ILE A 48 -18.92 -5.93 15.22
N VAL A 49 -19.43 -4.69 15.13
CA VAL A 49 -20.86 -4.38 15.18
C VAL A 49 -21.23 -3.73 13.85
N THR A 50 -22.15 -4.37 13.12
CA THR A 50 -22.71 -3.85 11.89
C THR A 50 -24.10 -3.28 12.17
N GLN A 51 -24.26 -1.99 11.97
CA GLN A 51 -25.53 -1.30 12.14
C GLN A 51 -26.50 -1.56 10.97
N PRO A 52 -27.82 -1.33 11.14
CA PRO A 52 -28.74 -1.33 10.02
C PRO A 52 -28.29 -0.43 8.87
N ASN A 53 -28.54 -0.86 7.65
CA ASN A 53 -28.18 -0.17 6.39
C ASN A 53 -26.67 0.02 6.17
N VAL A 54 -25.84 -0.75 6.85
CA VAL A 54 -24.40 -0.83 6.56
C VAL A 54 -24.14 -2.08 5.71
N ALA A 55 -23.74 -1.85 4.44
CA ALA A 55 -23.27 -2.93 3.58
C ALA A 55 -21.93 -3.46 4.12
N HIS A 56 -21.80 -4.77 4.19
CA HIS A 56 -20.60 -5.39 4.73
C HIS A 56 -20.20 -6.66 4.00
N THR A 57 -18.90 -6.94 4.02
CA THR A 57 -18.26 -8.13 3.45
C THR A 57 -17.13 -8.57 4.35
N MET A 58 -16.93 -9.87 4.44
CA MET A 58 -15.81 -10.51 5.16
C MET A 58 -14.97 -11.31 4.16
N VAL A 59 -13.69 -10.96 4.05
CA VAL A 59 -12.69 -11.69 3.26
C VAL A 59 -11.78 -12.42 4.20
N PHE A 60 -11.93 -13.74 4.30
CA PHE A 60 -11.17 -14.56 5.25
C PHE A 60 -9.75 -14.77 4.76
N THR A 61 -8.77 -14.49 5.61
CA THR A 61 -7.33 -14.68 5.36
C THR A 61 -6.82 -15.99 5.98
N GLU A 62 -7.59 -16.55 6.93
CA GLU A 62 -7.31 -17.81 7.62
C GLU A 62 -8.62 -18.60 7.86
N ASP A 63 -8.48 -19.89 8.16
CA ASP A 63 -9.61 -20.72 8.64
C ASP A 63 -10.15 -20.13 9.93
N SER A 64 -11.41 -19.76 9.93
CA SER A 64 -11.99 -18.91 10.96
C SER A 64 -13.24 -19.52 11.58
N ILE A 65 -13.39 -19.31 12.90
CA ILE A 65 -14.59 -19.62 13.67
C ILE A 65 -15.12 -18.32 14.26
N PHE A 66 -16.37 -17.99 14.00
CA PHE A 66 -17.00 -16.80 14.54
C PHE A 66 -18.42 -17.08 15.04
N LEU A 67 -18.84 -16.29 16.02
CA LEU A 67 -20.20 -16.25 16.53
C LEU A 67 -20.90 -14.99 16.02
N ASN A 68 -22.05 -15.19 15.36
CA ASN A 68 -22.85 -14.08 14.88
C ASN A 68 -24.10 -13.92 15.76
N LEU A 69 -24.21 -12.78 16.40
CA LEU A 69 -25.35 -12.39 17.24
C LEU A 69 -26.15 -11.31 16.50
N VAL A 70 -27.44 -11.53 16.39
CA VAL A 70 -28.33 -10.63 15.66
C VAL A 70 -29.38 -10.08 16.60
N ARG A 71 -29.57 -8.76 16.58
CA ARG A 71 -30.61 -8.05 17.30
C ARG A 71 -31.60 -7.44 16.32
N GLY A 72 -32.87 -7.68 16.50
CA GLY A 72 -33.98 -7.20 15.65
C GLY A 72 -35.00 -8.29 15.37
N GLU A 73 -36.15 -7.90 14.89
CA GLU A 73 -37.22 -8.83 14.54
C GLU A 73 -36.83 -9.69 13.33
N ARG A 74 -37.14 -10.97 13.42
CA ARG A 74 -37.03 -11.94 12.31
C ARG A 74 -38.44 -12.38 11.93
N GLU A 75 -38.95 -11.86 10.85
CA GLU A 75 -40.15 -12.41 10.20
C GLU A 75 -39.72 -13.64 9.40
N HIS A 76 -40.10 -14.84 9.86
CA HIS A 76 -39.72 -16.09 9.21
C HIS A 76 -40.25 -16.23 7.77
N GLU A 77 -41.41 -15.62 7.46
CA GLU A 77 -42.03 -15.67 6.14
C GLU A 77 -41.28 -14.85 5.09
N ASN A 78 -40.56 -13.83 5.51
CA ASN A 78 -39.78 -12.93 4.63
C ASN A 78 -38.26 -13.06 4.82
N TYR A 79 -37.80 -14.19 5.37
CA TYR A 79 -36.38 -14.42 5.59
C TYR A 79 -35.59 -14.31 4.28
N GLY A 80 -34.61 -13.42 4.24
CA GLY A 80 -33.79 -13.14 3.05
C GLY A 80 -34.25 -11.95 2.21
N ILE A 81 -35.51 -11.49 2.33
CA ILE A 81 -36.02 -10.34 1.60
C ILE A 81 -35.98 -9.09 2.48
N THR A 82 -36.46 -9.17 3.71
CA THR A 82 -36.51 -8.04 4.65
C THR A 82 -35.31 -7.96 5.59
N HIS A 83 -34.64 -9.07 5.81
CA HIS A 83 -33.54 -9.16 6.79
C HIS A 83 -32.15 -9.11 6.18
N THR A 84 -32.01 -9.54 4.91
CA THR A 84 -30.72 -9.60 4.23
C THR A 84 -30.91 -9.26 2.76
N ILE A 85 -30.47 -8.08 2.38
CA ILE A 85 -30.59 -7.61 0.99
C ILE A 85 -29.21 -7.74 0.33
N PRO A 86 -29.09 -8.53 -0.75
CA PRO A 86 -27.84 -8.64 -1.51
C PRO A 86 -27.38 -7.28 -2.01
N TYR A 87 -26.12 -6.96 -1.77
CA TYR A 87 -25.53 -5.72 -2.23
C TYR A 87 -24.05 -5.98 -2.56
N LYS A 88 -23.81 -6.33 -3.83
CA LYS A 88 -22.45 -6.65 -4.31
C LYS A 88 -21.64 -5.37 -4.49
N PHE A 89 -20.86 -5.00 -3.50
CA PHE A 89 -19.96 -3.85 -3.55
C PHE A 89 -18.48 -4.22 -3.49
N VAL A 90 -18.18 -5.50 -3.29
CA VAL A 90 -16.85 -6.10 -3.43
C VAL A 90 -16.98 -7.26 -4.42
N ASP A 91 -16.22 -7.23 -5.49
CA ASP A 91 -16.15 -8.30 -6.48
C ASP A 91 -14.97 -9.27 -6.20
N GLU A 92 -14.85 -10.31 -7.03
CA GLU A 92 -13.78 -11.31 -6.89
C GLU A 92 -12.39 -10.71 -7.18
N GLU A 93 -12.30 -9.75 -8.09
CA GLU A 93 -11.03 -9.08 -8.41
C GLU A 93 -10.55 -8.25 -7.20
N GLU A 94 -11.42 -7.41 -6.64
CA GLU A 94 -11.12 -6.63 -5.44
C GLU A 94 -10.80 -7.53 -4.23
N LYS A 95 -11.55 -8.62 -4.04
CA LYS A 95 -11.28 -9.62 -2.99
C LYS A 95 -9.87 -10.18 -3.12
N ASN A 96 -9.50 -10.63 -4.33
CA ASN A 96 -8.20 -11.23 -4.58
C ASN A 96 -7.08 -10.21 -4.41
N LEU A 97 -7.29 -8.99 -4.89
CA LEU A 97 -6.37 -7.88 -4.71
C LEU A 97 -6.14 -7.60 -3.22
N LEU A 98 -7.19 -7.35 -2.45
CA LEU A 98 -7.10 -7.05 -1.01
C LEU A 98 -6.42 -8.19 -0.24
N SER A 99 -6.75 -9.45 -0.55
CA SER A 99 -6.10 -10.62 0.07
C SER A 99 -4.59 -10.65 -0.19
N SER A 100 -4.13 -10.16 -1.33
CA SER A 100 -2.71 -10.18 -1.71
C SER A 100 -1.90 -9.01 -1.14
N ILE A 101 -2.51 -7.83 -1.04
CA ILE A 101 -1.81 -6.60 -0.63
C ILE A 101 -1.94 -6.28 0.85
N TYR A 102 -3.01 -6.73 1.52
CA TYR A 102 -3.27 -6.41 2.93
C TYR A 102 -2.24 -7.07 3.85
N LYS A 103 -1.69 -6.29 4.79
CA LYS A 103 -0.72 -6.77 5.77
C LYS A 103 -1.41 -7.01 7.09
N THR A 104 -1.59 -8.27 7.43
CA THR A 104 -2.31 -8.73 8.63
C THR A 104 -1.37 -8.99 9.81
N GLU A 105 -0.06 -8.91 9.56
CA GLU A 105 0.99 -9.07 10.55
C GLU A 105 1.98 -7.92 10.48
N CYS A 106 2.65 -7.67 11.60
CA CYS A 106 3.74 -6.72 11.68
C CYS A 106 4.92 -7.17 10.81
N ARG A 107 5.36 -6.31 9.91
CA ARG A 107 6.48 -6.59 8.99
C ARG A 107 7.85 -6.65 9.68
N CYS A 108 7.91 -6.19 10.94
CA CYS A 108 9.14 -6.19 11.74
C CYS A 108 9.23 -7.42 12.67
N CYS A 109 8.15 -7.77 13.39
CA CYS A 109 8.18 -8.83 14.41
C CYS A 109 7.13 -9.94 14.21
N SER A 110 6.40 -9.92 13.09
CA SER A 110 5.35 -10.89 12.72
C SER A 110 4.17 -10.97 13.71
N SER A 111 4.05 -10.02 14.64
CA SER A 111 2.91 -9.96 15.56
C SER A 111 1.62 -9.61 14.82
N LYS A 112 0.52 -10.26 15.19
CA LYS A 112 -0.84 -9.94 14.71
C LYS A 112 -1.49 -8.77 15.44
N LYS A 113 -0.85 -8.20 16.48
CA LYS A 113 -1.39 -7.11 17.29
C LYS A 113 -1.19 -5.74 16.61
N LEU A 114 -1.75 -5.61 15.42
CA LEU A 114 -1.76 -4.35 14.67
C LEU A 114 -2.99 -3.54 15.04
N LYS A 115 -2.77 -2.29 15.46
CA LYS A 115 -3.83 -1.33 15.76
C LYS A 115 -3.82 -0.22 14.72
N ARG A 116 -4.94 -0.02 14.01
CA ARG A 116 -5.10 1.11 13.10
C ARG A 116 -5.17 2.41 13.89
N VAL A 117 -4.31 3.37 13.54
CA VAL A 117 -4.22 4.67 14.20
C VAL A 117 -4.66 5.82 13.30
N LEU A 118 -4.64 5.63 11.97
CA LEU A 118 -5.09 6.62 10.99
C LEU A 118 -5.71 5.90 9.79
N SER A 119 -6.78 6.46 9.23
CA SER A 119 -7.33 6.07 7.94
C SER A 119 -7.67 7.32 7.13
N LEU A 120 -7.19 7.38 5.91
CA LEU A 120 -7.53 8.39 4.92
C LEU A 120 -8.50 7.84 3.85
N GLY A 121 -9.12 6.69 4.13
CA GLY A 121 -10.02 6.01 3.22
C GLY A 121 -9.29 5.39 2.02
N TYR A 122 -10.01 5.23 0.92
CA TYR A 122 -9.45 4.72 -0.33
C TYR A 122 -8.85 5.86 -1.16
N GLN A 123 -7.61 5.71 -1.60
CA GLN A 123 -6.87 6.71 -2.35
C GLN A 123 -6.24 6.09 -3.61
N PRO A 124 -6.10 6.84 -4.71
CA PRO A 124 -5.28 6.43 -5.83
C PRO A 124 -3.79 6.41 -5.44
N LEU A 125 -2.99 5.71 -6.22
CA LEU A 125 -1.53 5.76 -6.04
C LEU A 125 -1.00 7.17 -6.36
N ALA A 126 -0.06 7.63 -5.56
CA ALA A 126 0.61 8.91 -5.79
C ALA A 126 1.35 8.90 -7.15
N ASN A 127 1.32 10.03 -7.84
CA ASN A 127 1.93 10.20 -9.17
C ASN A 127 1.37 9.30 -10.29
N ASN A 128 0.27 8.59 -10.05
CA ASN A 128 -0.44 7.84 -11.07
C ASN A 128 -1.51 8.73 -11.72
N LEU A 129 -1.05 9.70 -12.51
CA LEU A 129 -1.90 10.65 -13.20
C LEU A 129 -2.61 9.95 -14.36
N ILE A 130 -3.85 10.35 -14.62
CA ILE A 130 -4.67 9.86 -15.74
C ILE A 130 -4.71 10.91 -16.86
N ASP A 131 -4.68 10.47 -18.11
CA ASP A 131 -4.75 11.35 -19.26
C ASP A 131 -6.19 11.78 -19.58
N ASN A 132 -7.17 10.96 -19.20
CA ASN A 132 -8.58 11.20 -19.47
C ASN A 132 -9.43 11.03 -18.22
N ILE A 133 -10.32 11.98 -17.93
CA ILE A 133 -11.23 11.99 -16.78
C ILE A 133 -12.18 10.78 -16.74
N SER A 134 -12.45 10.14 -17.88
CA SER A 134 -13.25 8.92 -17.96
C SER A 134 -12.50 7.64 -17.61
N GLU A 135 -11.18 7.70 -17.45
CA GLU A 135 -10.33 6.59 -17.09
C GLU A 135 -10.55 6.19 -15.62
N LYS A 136 -10.77 4.89 -15.37
CA LYS A 136 -10.93 4.37 -14.01
C LYS A 136 -9.57 4.13 -13.39
N THR A 137 -9.28 4.87 -12.34
CA THR A 137 -8.07 4.68 -11.53
C THR A 137 -8.31 3.65 -10.43
N LYS A 138 -7.35 2.75 -10.24
CA LYS A 138 -7.35 1.85 -9.08
C LYS A 138 -7.16 2.67 -7.80
N ILE A 139 -7.95 2.35 -6.78
CA ILE A 139 -7.87 2.96 -5.46
C ILE A 139 -7.57 1.89 -4.41
N PHE A 140 -6.84 2.25 -3.37
CA PHE A 140 -6.36 1.35 -2.33
C PHE A 140 -6.58 1.97 -0.95
N PRO A 141 -6.77 1.16 0.11
CA PRO A 141 -6.82 1.68 1.47
C PRO A 141 -5.52 2.42 1.82
N LEU A 142 -5.63 3.66 2.30
CA LEU A 142 -4.49 4.41 2.84
C LEU A 142 -4.65 4.54 4.35
N GLU A 143 -4.10 3.59 5.06
CA GLU A 143 -4.25 3.43 6.50
C GLU A 143 -2.91 3.16 7.15
N LEU A 144 -2.75 3.63 8.38
CA LEU A 144 -1.57 3.44 9.20
C LEU A 144 -1.89 2.56 10.40
N ASN A 145 -1.11 1.51 10.58
CA ASN A 145 -1.18 0.59 11.69
C ASN A 145 0.07 0.70 12.57
N VAL A 146 -0.12 0.58 13.88
CA VAL A 146 0.97 0.46 14.87
C VAL A 146 0.92 -0.93 15.49
N CYS A 147 2.06 -1.59 15.56
CA CYS A 147 2.22 -2.85 16.25
C CYS A 147 2.29 -2.61 17.77
N SER A 148 1.43 -3.30 18.55
CA SER A 148 1.44 -3.16 20.01
C SER A 148 2.62 -3.85 20.70
N ASP A 149 3.34 -4.75 20.00
CA ASP A 149 4.45 -5.50 20.59
C ASP A 149 5.82 -4.84 20.32
N CYS A 150 6.05 -4.29 19.14
CA CYS A 150 7.37 -3.68 18.80
C CYS A 150 7.28 -2.22 18.40
N TYR A 151 6.08 -1.62 18.43
CA TYR A 151 5.80 -0.22 18.07
C TYR A 151 6.14 0.17 16.63
N ASN A 152 6.41 -0.81 15.75
CA ASN A 152 6.58 -0.53 14.34
C ASN A 152 5.31 0.08 13.75
N CYS A 153 5.49 1.13 12.96
CA CYS A 153 4.43 1.84 12.27
C CYS A 153 4.47 1.46 10.78
N GLN A 154 3.38 0.94 10.24
CA GLN A 154 3.33 0.44 8.87
C GLN A 154 2.00 0.74 8.19
N LEU A 155 2.00 0.85 6.85
CA LEU A 155 0.76 0.89 6.08
C LEU A 155 0.01 -0.44 6.17
N SER A 156 -1.33 -0.38 6.12
CA SER A 156 -2.20 -1.58 6.13
C SER A 156 -2.05 -2.41 4.87
N VAL A 157 -1.65 -1.80 3.77
CA VAL A 157 -1.43 -2.46 2.48
C VAL A 157 0.00 -2.28 1.98
N ALA A 158 0.50 -3.24 1.19
CA ALA A 158 1.73 -3.10 0.44
C ALA A 158 1.44 -3.41 -1.03
N ILE A 159 1.45 -2.36 -1.84
CA ILE A 159 1.26 -2.46 -3.28
C ILE A 159 2.52 -3.05 -3.91
N LYS A 160 2.37 -3.85 -4.95
CA LYS A 160 3.52 -4.39 -5.69
C LYS A 160 4.35 -3.26 -6.28
N SER A 161 5.66 -3.38 -6.16
CA SER A 161 6.61 -2.36 -6.62
C SER A 161 6.43 -2.05 -8.11
N GLU A 162 6.12 -3.08 -8.91
CA GLU A 162 5.91 -2.94 -10.34
C GLU A 162 4.70 -2.05 -10.67
N GLU A 163 3.64 -2.08 -9.86
CA GLU A 163 2.47 -1.21 -10.05
C GLU A 163 2.78 0.26 -9.68
N MET A 164 3.74 0.48 -8.78
CA MET A 164 4.07 1.82 -8.28
C MET A 164 5.20 2.48 -9.06
N PHE A 165 6.22 1.72 -9.49
CA PHE A 165 7.50 2.28 -9.89
C PHE A 165 7.95 1.89 -11.31
N SER A 166 7.23 1.06 -12.08
CA SER A 166 7.64 0.73 -13.46
C SER A 166 7.65 1.93 -14.40
N ASN A 167 6.78 2.90 -14.18
CA ASN A 167 6.75 4.19 -14.83
C ASN A 167 6.43 5.26 -13.78
N TYR A 168 7.40 6.12 -13.48
CA TYR A 168 7.26 7.10 -12.41
C TYR A 168 7.44 8.51 -12.95
N LEU A 169 6.40 9.33 -12.86
CA LEU A 169 6.38 10.63 -13.54
C LEU A 169 7.19 11.72 -12.85
N TYR A 170 7.46 11.57 -11.54
CA TYR A 170 8.16 12.60 -10.78
C TYR A 170 9.67 12.54 -11.04
N GLN A 171 10.22 13.59 -11.66
CA GLN A 171 11.65 13.80 -11.86
C GLN A 171 12.20 14.71 -10.76
N SER A 172 13.08 14.19 -9.94
CA SER A 172 13.64 14.91 -8.79
C SER A 172 14.52 16.08 -9.21
N SER A 173 15.21 16.01 -10.35
CA SER A 173 16.09 17.06 -10.85
C SER A 173 15.37 18.33 -11.31
N THR A 174 14.04 18.32 -11.45
CA THR A 174 13.26 19.53 -11.81
C THR A 174 13.31 20.60 -10.73
N SER A 175 13.46 20.21 -9.45
CA SER A 175 13.54 21.11 -8.33
C SER A 175 14.97 21.67 -8.13
N LYS A 176 15.12 23.01 -8.19
CA LYS A 176 16.41 23.64 -7.87
C LYS A 176 16.85 23.33 -6.44
N LEU A 177 15.91 23.37 -5.49
CA LEU A 177 16.20 23.07 -4.08
C LEU A 177 16.76 21.66 -3.89
N PHE A 178 16.23 20.66 -4.59
CA PHE A 178 16.77 19.31 -4.54
C PHE A 178 18.15 19.21 -5.19
N ARG A 179 18.39 19.85 -6.32
CA ARG A 179 19.72 19.89 -6.93
C ARG A 179 20.77 20.48 -5.98
N ASP A 180 20.46 21.63 -5.36
CA ASP A 180 21.33 22.28 -4.38
C ASP A 180 21.57 21.37 -3.15
N HIS A 181 20.52 20.67 -2.69
CA HIS A 181 20.61 19.72 -1.58
C HIS A 181 21.56 18.57 -1.90
N PHE A 182 21.40 17.91 -3.06
CA PHE A 182 22.24 16.78 -3.43
C PHE A 182 23.68 17.19 -3.74
N ASP A 183 23.89 18.40 -4.27
CA ASP A 183 25.24 18.95 -4.46
C ASP A 183 25.97 19.15 -3.12
N ASN A 184 25.28 19.75 -2.14
CA ASN A 184 25.81 19.91 -0.79
C ASN A 184 26.02 18.56 -0.08
N ALA A 185 25.09 17.62 -0.24
CA ALA A 185 25.19 16.28 0.34
C ALA A 185 26.40 15.52 -0.23
N ALA A 186 26.61 15.58 -1.55
CA ALA A 186 27.77 14.95 -2.19
C ALA A 186 29.08 15.51 -1.64
N GLN A 187 29.20 16.83 -1.50
CA GLN A 187 30.40 17.44 -0.89
C GLN A 187 30.61 16.96 0.54
N LYS A 188 29.56 16.98 1.35
CA LYS A 188 29.62 16.47 2.74
C LYS A 188 30.08 15.01 2.80
N TYR A 189 29.54 14.13 1.94
CA TYR A 189 29.96 12.71 1.93
C TYR A 189 31.41 12.53 1.47
N ILE A 190 31.87 13.31 0.48
CA ILE A 190 33.26 13.28 0.04
C ILE A 190 34.20 13.63 1.21
N ASP A 191 33.87 14.67 1.96
CA ASP A 191 34.71 15.15 3.06
C ASP A 191 34.65 14.20 4.27
N GLU A 192 33.46 13.73 4.64
CA GLU A 192 33.24 12.88 5.81
C GLU A 192 33.85 11.48 5.62
N PHE A 193 33.62 10.86 4.47
CA PHE A 193 34.11 9.51 4.17
C PHE A 193 35.43 9.50 3.42
N LYS A 194 36.03 10.67 3.17
CA LYS A 194 37.32 10.83 2.46
C LYS A 194 37.30 10.07 1.13
N LEU A 195 36.23 10.27 0.34
CA LEU A 195 36.05 9.56 -0.92
C LEU A 195 37.10 10.01 -1.94
N GLU A 196 37.75 9.04 -2.57
CA GLU A 196 38.65 9.24 -3.69
C GLU A 196 37.93 9.10 -5.03
N LYS A 197 38.55 9.54 -6.14
CA LYS A 197 37.93 9.48 -7.46
C LYS A 197 37.65 8.06 -7.94
N GLU A 198 38.33 7.10 -7.38
CA GLU A 198 38.23 5.67 -7.64
C GLU A 198 37.17 4.99 -6.76
N SER A 199 36.62 5.68 -5.76
CA SER A 199 35.57 5.15 -4.88
C SER A 199 34.32 4.80 -5.67
N TYR A 200 33.69 3.69 -5.29
CA TYR A 200 32.39 3.28 -5.85
C TYR A 200 31.25 3.99 -5.11
N ILE A 201 30.33 4.57 -5.90
CA ILE A 201 29.14 5.23 -5.37
C ILE A 201 27.95 4.63 -6.06
N ILE A 202 27.04 4.06 -5.28
CA ILE A 202 25.83 3.42 -5.76
C ILE A 202 24.64 4.12 -5.11
N ASP A 203 23.67 4.52 -5.93
CA ASP A 203 22.41 5.11 -5.49
C ASP A 203 21.27 4.18 -5.87
N VAL A 204 20.49 3.73 -4.88
CA VAL A 204 19.35 2.81 -5.04
C VAL A 204 18.05 3.60 -4.98
N GLY A 205 17.24 3.52 -6.05
CA GLY A 205 16.12 4.43 -6.27
C GLY A 205 16.61 5.77 -6.79
N SER A 206 17.59 5.72 -7.72
CA SER A 206 18.38 6.88 -8.14
C SER A 206 17.60 7.94 -8.93
N ASN A 207 16.32 7.66 -9.26
CA ASN A 207 15.47 8.53 -10.06
C ASN A 207 16.17 8.90 -11.38
N ASP A 208 16.19 10.15 -11.76
CA ASP A 208 16.86 10.67 -12.96
C ASP A 208 18.38 10.93 -12.78
N GLY A 209 18.97 10.38 -11.71
CA GLY A 209 20.38 10.45 -11.38
C GLY A 209 20.80 11.68 -10.58
N ILE A 210 19.85 12.41 -10.02
CA ILE A 210 20.10 13.66 -9.27
C ILE A 210 21.13 13.50 -8.16
N GLY A 211 21.11 12.37 -7.41
CA GLY A 211 22.05 12.09 -6.32
C GLY A 211 23.47 11.80 -6.80
N LEU A 212 23.61 11.25 -8.02
CA LEU A 212 24.90 10.86 -8.59
C LEU A 212 25.53 11.96 -9.47
N LYS A 213 24.73 12.85 -10.03
CA LYS A 213 25.21 13.94 -10.89
C LYS A 213 26.30 14.78 -10.23
N PRO A 214 26.20 15.21 -8.97
CA PRO A 214 27.24 15.97 -8.29
C PRO A 214 28.60 15.25 -8.20
N PHE A 215 28.57 13.93 -8.03
CA PHE A 215 29.79 13.13 -8.02
C PHE A 215 30.42 13.04 -9.40
N LEU A 216 29.59 12.82 -10.44
CA LEU A 216 30.04 12.83 -11.83
C LEU A 216 30.74 14.14 -12.18
N ASP A 217 30.12 15.28 -11.83
CA ASP A 217 30.64 16.64 -12.09
C ASP A 217 31.97 16.91 -11.37
N ARG A 218 32.18 16.24 -10.22
CA ARG A 218 33.43 16.28 -9.46
C ARG A 218 34.47 15.26 -9.96
N GLY A 219 34.17 14.52 -11.04
CA GLY A 219 35.12 13.60 -11.69
C GLY A 219 35.17 12.20 -11.13
N PHE A 220 34.19 11.77 -10.34
CA PHE A 220 34.04 10.36 -9.95
C PHE A 220 33.56 9.54 -11.16
N LYS A 221 34.21 8.42 -11.42
CA LYS A 221 33.91 7.59 -12.60
C LYS A 221 33.15 6.30 -12.26
N ASN A 222 33.31 5.82 -11.04
CA ASN A 222 32.69 4.58 -10.57
C ASN A 222 31.36 4.88 -9.87
N ILE A 223 30.43 5.45 -10.61
CA ILE A 223 29.09 5.76 -10.11
C ILE A 223 28.06 4.89 -10.83
N GLN A 224 27.06 4.42 -10.09
CA GLN A 224 25.97 3.63 -10.65
C GLN A 224 24.64 3.91 -9.96
N GLY A 225 23.61 4.19 -10.76
CA GLY A 225 22.23 4.22 -10.34
C GLY A 225 21.55 2.85 -10.47
N ILE A 226 20.58 2.60 -9.62
CA ILE A 226 19.63 1.49 -9.73
C ILE A 226 18.25 2.11 -9.65
N GLU A 227 17.47 2.04 -10.76
CA GLU A 227 16.18 2.71 -10.85
C GLU A 227 15.16 1.81 -11.58
N PRO A 228 14.04 1.41 -10.91
CA PRO A 228 13.04 0.57 -11.53
C PRO A 228 12.21 1.28 -12.60
N ALA A 229 12.01 2.60 -12.50
CA ALA A 229 11.26 3.36 -13.48
C ALA A 229 12.07 3.56 -14.76
N LYS A 230 11.63 2.88 -15.82
CA LYS A 230 12.34 2.89 -17.11
C LYS A 230 12.57 4.30 -17.66
N ASN A 231 11.53 5.16 -17.59
CA ASN A 231 11.61 6.53 -18.09
C ASN A 231 12.67 7.36 -17.35
N LEU A 232 12.86 7.14 -16.05
CA LEU A 232 13.85 7.83 -15.23
C LEU A 232 15.25 7.27 -15.45
N ALA A 233 15.40 5.94 -15.47
CA ALA A 233 16.68 5.29 -15.78
C ALA A 233 17.18 5.70 -17.18
N ASP A 234 16.31 5.75 -18.18
CA ASP A 234 16.66 6.22 -19.54
C ASP A 234 17.12 7.70 -19.50
N THR A 235 16.49 8.53 -18.69
CA THR A 235 16.90 9.96 -18.52
C THR A 235 18.27 10.06 -17.86
N ALA A 236 18.52 9.31 -16.79
CA ALA A 236 19.83 9.27 -16.13
C ALA A 236 20.93 8.82 -17.08
N ASN A 237 20.70 7.74 -17.84
CA ASN A 237 21.66 7.22 -18.81
C ASN A 237 21.95 8.24 -19.94
N LYS A 238 20.95 8.97 -20.45
CA LYS A 238 21.13 10.04 -21.43
C LYS A 238 22.00 11.19 -20.87
N ASN A 239 21.94 11.42 -19.57
CA ASN A 239 22.73 12.42 -18.86
C ASN A 239 24.13 11.91 -18.45
N GLY A 240 24.54 10.74 -18.92
CA GLY A 240 25.86 10.15 -18.67
C GLY A 240 26.01 9.46 -17.30
N ILE A 241 24.92 9.20 -16.62
CA ILE A 241 24.88 8.50 -15.32
C ILE A 241 24.53 7.04 -15.58
N ASN A 242 25.51 6.13 -15.47
CA ASN A 242 25.27 4.71 -15.66
C ASN A 242 24.21 4.19 -14.67
N THR A 243 23.03 3.87 -15.19
CA THR A 243 21.89 3.46 -14.37
C THR A 243 21.32 2.13 -14.86
N PHE A 244 21.29 1.15 -13.96
CA PHE A 244 20.62 -0.12 -14.18
C PHE A 244 19.11 0.06 -14.01
N ASN A 245 18.34 -0.30 -15.05
CA ASN A 245 16.88 -0.28 -14.95
C ASN A 245 16.39 -1.58 -14.30
N GLY A 246 16.03 -1.51 -13.03
CA GLY A 246 15.58 -2.65 -12.23
C GLY A 246 15.60 -2.37 -10.74
N TYR A 247 15.36 -3.41 -9.98
CA TYR A 247 15.42 -3.39 -8.52
C TYR A 247 16.80 -3.87 -8.03
N LEU A 248 17.15 -3.51 -6.79
CA LEU A 248 18.31 -4.10 -6.10
C LEU A 248 17.94 -5.52 -5.66
N ASP A 249 18.13 -6.46 -6.55
CA ASP A 249 17.93 -7.89 -6.35
C ASP A 249 19.13 -8.68 -6.91
N ASP A 250 19.04 -10.01 -6.93
CA ASP A 250 20.11 -10.89 -7.44
C ASP A 250 20.42 -10.69 -8.94
N LYS A 251 19.57 -9.96 -9.65
CA LYS A 251 19.74 -9.63 -11.07
C LYS A 251 20.46 -8.29 -11.27
N ALA A 252 20.53 -7.47 -10.24
CA ALA A 252 21.20 -6.19 -10.29
C ALA A 252 22.70 -6.44 -10.53
N LYS A 253 23.15 -6.13 -11.75
CA LYS A 253 24.58 -6.19 -12.07
C LYS A 253 25.29 -5.03 -11.38
N MET A 254 25.83 -5.33 -10.22
CA MET A 254 26.73 -4.41 -9.54
C MET A 254 28.08 -4.39 -10.28
N PRO A 255 28.73 -3.22 -10.42
CA PRO A 255 30.08 -3.19 -10.93
C PRO A 255 31.01 -3.83 -9.86
N VAL A 256 31.14 -5.15 -9.95
CA VAL A 256 32.12 -5.88 -9.13
C VAL A 256 33.43 -5.88 -9.88
N LYS A 257 34.49 -5.38 -9.24
CA LYS A 257 35.85 -5.73 -9.62
C LYS A 257 36.27 -7.01 -8.94
#